data_59192fcbf9eadccf118a552fb2ec3b35
#
_entry.id   59192fcbf9eadccf118a552fb2ec3b35
#
_cell.length_a   1.000
_cell.length_b   1.000
_cell.length_c   1.000
_cell.angle_alpha   90.00
_cell.angle_beta   90.00
_cell.angle_gamma   90.00
#
_symmetry.space_group_name_H-M   'P 1'
#
loop_
_entity.id
_entity.type
_entity.pdbx_description
1 polymer ?
#
loop_
_entity_poly.entity_id
_entity_poly.type
_entity_poly.pdbx_seq_one_letter_code
_entity_poly.pdbx_strand_id
1 'polypeptide(L)'
;MKYSYVSILTTDSYVFGALALWKSLMDTQPKYPFHLLITPNLSKETMQLLETSKIKLIKITPIKNPILDNPSDRRYYNYSKLNMWSLTQFEKIVYLDADMIVLHNIDELFEKKNMSSTNSGGWLPDKKDWKEMNSGLIVLEPSTTLFEHMKSQVGLIEKEVGKGDQAFLHQYYNDWSEKKDLHLPHIYNIFDIHLKGYKKHFGYYIDKNIQKNNNNYDEKRVKIVHYIGQKKPWHMIEEIKTKTDADEEWQAKKLWVKYYKDVKKQLRDNLKK
;
A
#
# COMPACT_ATOMS: atom_id res chain seq x y z
N MET A 1 3.39 15.09 -18.53
CA MET A 1 2.74 13.90 -17.96
C MET A 1 2.43 14.13 -16.51
N LYS A 2 1.18 13.88 -16.10
CA LYS A 2 0.73 14.05 -14.71
C LYS A 2 0.73 12.67 -14.02
N TYR A 3 1.80 12.34 -13.33
CA TYR A 3 1.92 11.09 -12.57
C TYR A 3 1.74 11.35 -11.08
N SER A 4 1.25 10.36 -10.34
CA SER A 4 1.08 10.45 -8.89
C SER A 4 1.21 9.11 -8.19
N TYR A 5 1.84 9.13 -7.02
CA TYR A 5 1.63 8.11 -6.01
C TYR A 5 0.27 8.32 -5.35
N VAL A 6 -0.45 7.25 -5.10
CA VAL A 6 -1.80 7.32 -4.50
C VAL A 6 -1.94 6.26 -3.42
N SER A 7 -2.57 6.62 -2.31
CA SER A 7 -3.07 5.69 -1.31
C SER A 7 -4.50 6.03 -0.92
N ILE A 8 -5.13 5.22 -0.08
CA ILE A 8 -6.50 5.44 0.37
C ILE A 8 -6.63 5.27 1.88
N LEU A 9 -7.43 6.12 2.50
CA LEU A 9 -7.84 6.04 3.89
C LEU A 9 -9.36 6.06 4.01
N THR A 10 -9.94 4.95 4.45
CA THR A 10 -11.39 4.78 4.62
C THR A 10 -11.81 4.59 6.08
N THR A 11 -10.84 4.49 7.01
CA THR A 11 -11.07 4.31 8.43
C THR A 11 -9.96 4.96 9.25
N ASP A 12 -10.32 5.55 10.38
CA ASP A 12 -9.38 6.23 11.30
C ASP A 12 -8.25 5.32 11.79
N SER A 13 -8.55 4.03 11.94
CA SER A 13 -7.59 3.05 12.46
C SER A 13 -6.32 2.90 11.59
N TYR A 14 -6.33 3.37 10.35
CA TYR A 14 -5.20 3.32 9.42
C TYR A 14 -4.48 4.67 9.25
N VAL A 15 -4.89 5.75 9.95
CA VAL A 15 -4.29 7.08 9.76
C VAL A 15 -2.77 7.08 9.96
N PHE A 16 -2.27 6.40 10.99
CA PHE A 16 -0.83 6.34 11.24
C PHE A 16 -0.09 5.46 10.22
N GLY A 17 -0.77 4.47 9.63
CA GLY A 17 -0.24 3.72 8.49
C GLY A 17 -0.06 4.64 7.28
N ALA A 18 -1.10 5.36 6.88
CA ALA A 18 -1.05 6.30 5.75
C ALA A 18 -0.01 7.40 5.94
N LEU A 19 0.12 7.95 7.17
CA LEU A 19 1.13 8.95 7.49
C LEU A 19 2.56 8.39 7.44
N ALA A 20 2.78 7.15 7.91
CA ALA A 20 4.09 6.50 7.83
C ALA A 20 4.48 6.16 6.39
N LEU A 21 3.52 5.69 5.59
CA LEU A 21 3.70 5.48 4.15
C LEU A 21 4.12 6.79 3.46
N TRP A 22 3.34 7.84 3.63
CA TRP A 22 3.65 9.15 3.06
C TRP A 22 5.05 9.63 3.46
N LYS A 23 5.36 9.59 4.77
CA LYS A 23 6.66 10.05 5.28
C LYS A 23 7.81 9.24 4.70
N SER A 24 7.70 7.92 4.69
CA SER A 24 8.73 7.04 4.14
C SER A 24 8.96 7.27 2.65
N LEU A 25 7.89 7.44 1.88
CA LEU A 25 7.97 7.78 0.46
C LEU A 25 8.64 9.15 0.25
N MET A 26 8.21 10.19 0.98
CA MET A 26 8.80 11.55 0.84
C MET A 26 10.29 11.57 1.20
N ASP A 27 10.72 10.73 2.13
CA ASP A 27 12.15 10.62 2.50
C ASP A 27 13.01 10.02 1.37
N THR A 28 12.42 9.32 0.41
CA THR A 28 13.11 8.85 -0.80
C THR A 28 13.26 9.92 -1.87
N GLN A 29 12.77 11.14 -1.65
CA GLN A 29 12.79 12.26 -2.60
C GLN A 29 12.17 11.90 -3.96
N PRO A 30 10.88 11.47 -3.98
CA PRO A 30 10.22 11.08 -5.21
C PRO A 30 10.03 12.27 -6.15
N LYS A 31 10.13 12.01 -7.45
CA LYS A 31 9.87 13.01 -8.50
C LYS A 31 8.40 13.39 -8.59
N TYR A 32 7.51 12.48 -8.25
CA TYR A 32 6.07 12.65 -8.42
C TYR A 32 5.36 12.86 -7.09
N PRO A 33 4.26 13.65 -7.05
CA PRO A 33 3.54 13.93 -5.83
C PRO A 33 2.83 12.69 -5.27
N PHE A 34 2.53 12.73 -3.97
CA PHE A 34 1.66 11.76 -3.30
C PHE A 34 0.30 12.40 -3.00
N HIS A 35 -0.79 11.68 -3.28
CA HIS A 35 -2.15 12.05 -2.94
C HIS A 35 -2.80 10.94 -2.09
N LEU A 36 -3.50 11.34 -1.04
CA LEU A 36 -4.28 10.43 -0.21
C LEU A 36 -5.76 10.59 -0.53
N LEU A 37 -6.38 9.52 -1.00
CA LEU A 37 -7.84 9.45 -1.16
C LEU A 37 -8.47 9.30 0.21
N ILE A 38 -9.49 10.11 0.49
CA ILE A 38 -10.19 10.07 1.78
C ILE A 38 -11.70 9.97 1.57
N THR A 39 -12.35 9.21 2.44
CA THR A 39 -13.81 9.10 2.50
C THR A 39 -14.38 10.05 3.57
N PRO A 40 -15.66 10.48 3.48
CA PRO A 40 -16.24 11.48 4.37
C PRO A 40 -16.53 10.98 5.78
N ASN A 41 -16.37 9.69 6.06
CA ASN A 41 -16.64 9.08 7.37
C ASN A 41 -15.47 9.14 8.35
N LEU A 42 -14.37 9.81 8.00
CA LEU A 42 -13.24 9.99 8.91
C LEU A 42 -13.55 10.99 10.01
N SER A 43 -13.03 10.75 11.21
CA SER A 43 -13.21 11.63 12.38
C SER A 43 -12.55 12.99 12.17
N LYS A 44 -13.01 13.99 12.97
CA LYS A 44 -12.40 15.32 12.99
C LYS A 44 -10.92 15.26 13.40
N GLU A 45 -10.59 14.40 14.34
CA GLU A 45 -9.23 14.18 14.84
C GLU A 45 -8.31 13.64 13.71
N THR A 46 -8.78 12.67 12.96
CA THR A 46 -8.06 12.15 11.78
C THR A 46 -7.88 13.25 10.73
N MET A 47 -8.92 14.00 10.42
CA MET A 47 -8.83 15.10 9.45
C MET A 47 -7.82 16.17 9.91
N GLN A 48 -7.81 16.53 11.18
CA GLN A 48 -6.84 17.48 11.74
C GLN A 48 -5.38 16.99 11.61
N LEU A 49 -5.14 15.69 11.86
CA LEU A 49 -3.81 15.09 11.67
C LEU A 49 -3.37 15.17 10.21
N LEU A 50 -4.27 14.85 9.27
CA LEU A 50 -3.99 14.89 7.83
C LEU A 50 -3.71 16.32 7.34
N GLU A 51 -4.50 17.30 7.76
CA GLU A 51 -4.31 18.73 7.44
C GLU A 51 -2.98 19.25 8.00
N THR A 52 -2.68 18.91 9.26
CA THR A 52 -1.41 19.28 9.90
C THR A 52 -0.21 18.66 9.19
N SER A 53 -0.35 17.47 8.62
CA SER A 53 0.72 16.80 7.87
C SER A 53 1.02 17.45 6.52
N LYS A 54 0.09 18.24 5.97
CA LYS A 54 0.15 18.86 4.63
C LYS A 54 0.16 17.85 3.47
N ILE A 55 -0.37 16.66 3.70
CA ILE A 55 -0.61 15.67 2.61
C ILE A 55 -1.68 16.22 1.67
N LYS A 56 -1.48 16.04 0.37
CA LYS A 56 -2.50 16.38 -0.63
C LYS A 56 -3.66 15.38 -0.55
N LEU A 57 -4.85 15.88 -0.26
CA LEU A 57 -6.06 15.07 -0.06
C LEU A 57 -6.96 15.15 -1.29
N ILE A 58 -7.53 14.02 -1.67
CA ILE A 58 -8.60 13.92 -2.69
C ILE A 58 -9.81 13.26 -2.02
N LYS A 59 -10.93 13.99 -1.94
CA LYS A 59 -12.18 13.43 -1.42
C LYS A 59 -12.81 12.53 -2.46
N ILE A 60 -13.25 11.33 -2.03
CA ILE A 60 -13.90 10.34 -2.88
C ILE A 60 -15.24 9.89 -2.31
N THR A 61 -16.11 9.37 -3.16
CA THR A 61 -17.33 8.70 -2.74
C THR A 61 -16.99 7.28 -2.27
N PRO A 62 -17.38 6.88 -1.05
CA PRO A 62 -17.10 5.53 -0.58
C PRO A 62 -17.90 4.49 -1.36
N ILE A 63 -17.26 3.35 -1.64
CA ILE A 63 -17.91 2.19 -2.25
C ILE A 63 -17.95 1.09 -1.19
N LYS A 64 -19.18 0.75 -0.78
CA LYS A 64 -19.44 -0.29 0.23
C LYS A 64 -19.03 -1.66 -0.31
N ASN A 65 -18.48 -2.50 0.56
CA ASN A 65 -18.32 -3.91 0.28
C ASN A 65 -19.70 -4.60 0.36
N PRO A 66 -20.22 -5.18 -0.74
CA PRO A 66 -21.60 -5.67 -0.81
C PRO A 66 -21.87 -6.89 0.08
N ILE A 67 -20.81 -7.60 0.50
CA ILE A 67 -20.91 -8.81 1.33
C ILE A 67 -20.68 -8.56 2.82
N LEU A 68 -20.52 -7.29 3.22
CA LEU A 68 -20.34 -6.89 4.61
C LEU A 68 -21.48 -5.99 5.06
N ASP A 69 -22.12 -6.37 6.17
CA ASP A 69 -23.24 -5.61 6.74
C ASP A 69 -22.79 -4.74 7.93
N ASN A 70 -21.65 -5.06 8.56
CA ASN A 70 -21.17 -4.32 9.72
C ASN A 70 -20.28 -3.14 9.31
N PRO A 71 -20.72 -1.87 9.48
CA PRO A 71 -19.92 -0.68 9.18
C PRO A 71 -18.62 -0.56 9.98
N SER A 72 -18.51 -1.27 11.12
CA SER A 72 -17.31 -1.30 11.95
C SER A 72 -16.24 -2.28 11.42
N ASP A 73 -16.56 -3.12 10.44
CA ASP A 73 -15.53 -3.93 9.76
C ASP A 73 -14.60 -3.01 8.95
N ARG A 74 -13.30 -3.10 9.21
CA ARG A 74 -12.28 -2.30 8.49
C ARG A 74 -12.35 -2.44 6.97
N ARG A 75 -12.98 -3.48 6.45
CA ARG A 75 -13.14 -3.76 5.02
C ARG A 75 -14.47 -3.25 4.46
N TYR A 76 -15.32 -2.62 5.30
CA TYR A 76 -16.65 -2.19 4.87
C TYR A 76 -16.62 -1.25 3.65
N TYR A 77 -15.59 -0.42 3.55
CA TYR A 77 -15.38 0.49 2.43
C TYR A 77 -14.14 0.14 1.57
N ASN A 78 -13.64 -1.09 1.62
CA ASN A 78 -12.41 -1.43 0.89
C ASN A 78 -12.56 -1.37 -0.64
N TYR A 79 -13.79 -1.52 -1.18
CA TYR A 79 -14.06 -1.30 -2.61
C TYR A 79 -13.90 0.17 -3.03
N SER A 80 -13.81 1.11 -2.08
CA SER A 80 -13.45 2.50 -2.38
C SER A 80 -12.09 2.63 -3.07
N LYS A 81 -11.23 1.61 -2.99
CA LYS A 81 -9.99 1.51 -3.76
C LYS A 81 -10.24 1.65 -5.27
N LEU A 82 -11.37 1.21 -5.78
CA LEU A 82 -11.71 1.34 -7.19
C LEU A 82 -11.76 2.80 -7.67
N ASN A 83 -11.96 3.78 -6.77
CA ASN A 83 -11.91 5.20 -7.14
C ASN A 83 -10.56 5.62 -7.75
N MET A 84 -9.47 4.88 -7.57
CA MET A 84 -8.20 5.23 -8.22
C MET A 84 -8.29 5.20 -9.77
N TRP A 85 -9.19 4.40 -10.33
CA TRP A 85 -9.44 4.41 -11.78
C TRP A 85 -10.22 5.64 -12.28
N SER A 86 -10.96 6.34 -11.40
CA SER A 86 -11.67 7.58 -11.76
C SER A 86 -10.77 8.82 -11.80
N LEU A 87 -9.52 8.73 -11.37
CA LEU A 87 -8.59 9.87 -11.22
C LEU A 87 -7.95 10.27 -12.55
N THR A 88 -8.74 10.54 -13.57
CA THR A 88 -8.29 10.84 -14.95
C THR A 88 -7.51 12.15 -15.10
N GLN A 89 -7.40 12.95 -14.04
CA GLN A 89 -6.44 14.05 -13.96
C GLN A 89 -4.98 13.59 -13.94
N PHE A 90 -4.72 12.30 -13.66
CA PHE A 90 -3.42 11.66 -13.76
C PHE A 90 -3.39 10.73 -14.98
N GLU A 91 -2.27 10.72 -15.70
CA GLU A 91 -2.05 9.80 -16.81
C GLU A 91 -1.64 8.40 -16.30
N LYS A 92 -0.92 8.36 -15.17
CA LYS A 92 -0.51 7.11 -14.51
C LYS A 92 -0.42 7.28 -13.00
N ILE A 93 -0.78 6.23 -12.29
CA ILE A 93 -0.77 6.14 -10.83
C ILE A 93 0.07 4.94 -10.41
N VAL A 94 0.86 5.12 -9.35
CA VAL A 94 1.39 4.02 -8.55
C VAL A 94 0.62 4.01 -7.24
N TYR A 95 -0.28 3.04 -7.09
CA TYR A 95 -1.07 2.84 -5.89
C TYR A 95 -0.30 2.04 -4.86
N LEU A 96 -0.41 2.43 -3.59
CA LEU A 96 0.21 1.78 -2.42
C LEU A 96 -0.81 1.68 -1.29
N ASP A 97 -0.96 0.50 -0.69
CA ASP A 97 -1.80 0.32 0.51
C ASP A 97 -1.24 1.12 1.69
N ALA A 98 -2.12 1.63 2.55
CA ALA A 98 -1.77 2.49 3.68
C ALA A 98 -0.94 1.79 4.78
N ASP A 99 -0.78 0.48 4.71
CA ASP A 99 0.03 -0.33 5.62
C ASP A 99 1.38 -0.76 5.02
N MET A 100 1.92 0.09 4.17
CA MET A 100 3.27 -0.05 3.59
C MET A 100 4.23 1.02 4.09
N ILE A 101 5.54 0.77 3.95
CA ILE A 101 6.59 1.79 3.98
C ILE A 101 7.49 1.64 2.77
N VAL A 102 7.98 2.77 2.25
CA VAL A 102 8.91 2.84 1.12
C VAL A 102 10.31 3.12 1.65
N LEU A 103 11.25 2.23 1.37
CA LEU A 103 12.63 2.31 1.86
C LEU A 103 13.59 2.95 0.86
N HIS A 104 13.31 2.83 -0.44
CA HIS A 104 14.12 3.39 -1.53
C HIS A 104 13.21 3.98 -2.60
N ASN A 105 13.77 4.90 -3.40
CA ASN A 105 13.02 5.50 -4.50
C ASN A 105 12.46 4.44 -5.46
N ILE A 106 11.23 4.64 -5.90
CA ILE A 106 10.45 3.72 -6.73
C ILE A 106 9.85 4.43 -7.96
N ASP A 107 10.41 5.57 -8.37
CA ASP A 107 9.91 6.34 -9.53
C ASP A 107 9.92 5.53 -10.83
N GLU A 108 10.78 4.53 -10.95
CA GLU A 108 10.83 3.62 -12.09
C GLU A 108 9.56 2.77 -12.26
N LEU A 109 8.69 2.69 -11.25
CA LEU A 109 7.38 2.04 -11.38
C LEU A 109 6.47 2.76 -12.37
N PHE A 110 6.64 4.07 -12.56
CA PHE A 110 5.87 4.81 -13.56
C PHE A 110 6.21 4.45 -15.01
N GLU A 111 7.32 3.76 -15.24
CA GLU A 111 7.72 3.22 -16.54
C GLU A 111 7.13 1.84 -16.83
N LYS A 112 6.52 1.21 -15.80
CA LYS A 112 5.91 -0.13 -15.93
C LYS A 112 4.57 -0.06 -16.65
N LYS A 113 4.16 -1.20 -17.21
CA LYS A 113 2.89 -1.32 -17.91
C LYS A 113 1.69 -1.13 -16.99
N ASN A 114 0.57 -0.72 -17.57
CA ASN A 114 -0.71 -0.68 -16.88
C ASN A 114 -1.02 -2.04 -16.26
N MET A 115 -1.52 -2.06 -15.01
CA MET A 115 -1.81 -3.24 -14.19
C MET A 115 -0.58 -4.04 -13.75
N SER A 116 0.64 -3.45 -13.80
CA SER A 116 1.81 -4.09 -13.19
C SER A 116 1.67 -4.16 -11.67
N SER A 117 1.96 -5.32 -11.10
CA SER A 117 1.92 -5.62 -9.66
C SER A 117 2.81 -6.81 -9.31
N THR A 118 2.91 -7.15 -8.02
CA THR A 118 3.54 -8.39 -7.56
C THR A 118 2.52 -9.50 -7.38
N ASN A 119 2.97 -10.75 -7.42
CA ASN A 119 2.10 -11.88 -7.07
C ASN A 119 1.73 -11.89 -5.58
N SER A 120 0.58 -12.46 -5.25
CA SER A 120 0.09 -12.57 -3.88
C SER A 120 0.89 -13.53 -2.99
N GLY A 121 1.63 -14.49 -3.56
CA GLY A 121 2.41 -15.42 -2.75
C GLY A 121 2.84 -16.72 -3.44
N GLY A 122 2.78 -16.83 -4.74
CA GLY A 122 3.08 -18.05 -5.51
C GLY A 122 4.49 -18.63 -5.32
N TRP A 123 5.39 -17.92 -4.65
CA TRP A 123 6.74 -18.36 -4.28
C TRP A 123 6.79 -19.14 -2.94
N LEU A 124 5.78 -19.02 -2.08
CA LEU A 124 5.68 -19.75 -0.81
C LEU A 124 5.35 -21.22 -1.11
N PRO A 125 6.03 -22.19 -0.47
CA PRO A 125 5.83 -23.63 -0.75
C PRO A 125 4.38 -24.09 -0.56
N ASP A 126 3.68 -23.53 0.44
CA ASP A 126 2.29 -23.83 0.78
C ASP A 126 1.26 -22.94 0.05
N LYS A 127 1.73 -22.02 -0.80
CA LYS A 127 0.92 -21.03 -1.55
C LYS A 127 1.29 -20.99 -3.03
N LYS A 128 1.73 -22.11 -3.61
CA LYS A 128 2.18 -22.19 -5.02
C LYS A 128 1.12 -21.76 -6.01
N ASP A 129 -0.15 -21.91 -5.66
CA ASP A 129 -1.29 -21.56 -6.51
C ASP A 129 -1.70 -20.08 -6.40
N TRP A 130 -1.09 -19.32 -5.47
CA TRP A 130 -1.37 -17.88 -5.32
C TRP A 130 -0.55 -17.07 -6.32
N LYS A 131 -0.89 -17.20 -7.59
CA LYS A 131 -0.20 -16.55 -8.72
C LYS A 131 -0.83 -15.23 -9.11
N GLU A 132 -2.00 -14.91 -8.56
CA GLU A 132 -2.77 -13.72 -8.84
C GLU A 132 -2.07 -12.47 -8.29
N MET A 133 -2.54 -11.33 -8.76
CA MET A 133 -2.07 -10.01 -8.37
C MET A 133 -2.27 -9.73 -6.89
N ASN A 134 -1.28 -9.12 -6.23
CA ASN A 134 -1.49 -8.49 -4.93
C ASN A 134 -1.98 -7.05 -5.10
N SER A 135 -3.16 -6.73 -4.56
CA SER A 135 -3.78 -5.42 -4.73
C SER A 135 -3.15 -4.29 -3.91
N GLY A 136 -2.14 -4.60 -3.09
CA GLY A 136 -1.48 -3.60 -2.23
C GLY A 136 -0.55 -2.65 -2.98
N LEU A 137 0.00 -3.07 -4.12
CA LEU A 137 0.76 -2.24 -5.05
C LEU A 137 0.24 -2.47 -6.46
N ILE A 138 -0.18 -1.42 -7.14
CA ILE A 138 -0.67 -1.48 -8.53
C ILE A 138 -0.17 -0.25 -9.29
N VAL A 139 0.44 -0.49 -10.45
CA VAL A 139 0.66 0.56 -11.46
C VAL A 139 -0.54 0.58 -12.37
N LEU A 140 -1.21 1.73 -12.51
CA LEU A 140 -2.42 1.80 -13.33
C LEU A 140 -2.51 3.11 -14.12
N GLU A 141 -3.23 3.04 -15.23
CA GLU A 141 -3.64 4.17 -16.05
C GLU A 141 -5.14 4.40 -15.82
N PRO A 142 -5.54 5.54 -15.19
CA PRO A 142 -6.93 5.80 -14.88
C PRO A 142 -7.83 5.86 -16.12
N SER A 143 -9.07 5.36 -15.97
CA SER A 143 -10.09 5.37 -17.03
C SER A 143 -11.47 5.42 -16.40
N THR A 144 -12.23 6.48 -16.68
CA THR A 144 -13.60 6.62 -16.19
C THR A 144 -14.51 5.48 -16.68
N THR A 145 -14.36 5.09 -17.94
CA THR A 145 -15.13 3.96 -18.51
C THR A 145 -14.86 2.67 -17.75
N LEU A 146 -13.57 2.39 -17.45
CA LEU A 146 -13.19 1.20 -16.70
C LEU A 146 -13.69 1.27 -15.25
N PHE A 147 -13.60 2.45 -14.61
CA PHE A 147 -14.14 2.68 -13.27
C PHE A 147 -15.64 2.38 -13.18
N GLU A 148 -16.44 2.95 -14.08
CA GLU A 148 -17.91 2.74 -14.07
C GLU A 148 -18.25 1.28 -14.36
N HIS A 149 -17.54 0.63 -15.28
CA HIS A 149 -17.74 -0.80 -15.52
C HIS A 149 -17.39 -1.63 -14.28
N MET A 150 -16.23 -1.44 -13.65
CA MET A 150 -15.86 -2.14 -12.41
C MET A 150 -16.89 -1.90 -11.30
N LYS A 151 -17.34 -0.67 -11.12
CA LYS A 151 -18.32 -0.29 -10.11
C LYS A 151 -19.66 -1.01 -10.34
N SER A 152 -20.09 -1.19 -11.57
CA SER A 152 -21.30 -1.95 -11.91
C SER A 152 -21.19 -3.44 -11.58
N GLN A 153 -19.96 -3.99 -11.55
CA GLN A 153 -19.72 -5.40 -11.24
C GLN A 153 -19.61 -5.69 -9.73
N VAL A 154 -19.42 -4.67 -8.87
CA VAL A 154 -19.21 -4.84 -7.42
C VAL A 154 -20.33 -5.63 -6.74
N GLY A 155 -21.56 -5.51 -7.18
CA GLY A 155 -22.71 -6.25 -6.63
C GLY A 155 -22.90 -7.67 -7.17
N LEU A 156 -22.12 -8.06 -8.19
CA LEU A 156 -22.23 -9.36 -8.88
C LEU A 156 -21.24 -10.40 -8.36
N ILE A 157 -20.39 -10.03 -7.40
CA ILE A 157 -19.41 -10.95 -6.80
C ILE A 157 -20.14 -11.97 -5.94
N GLU A 158 -19.89 -13.25 -6.21
CA GLU A 158 -20.37 -14.33 -5.35
C GLU A 158 -19.73 -14.26 -3.97
N LYS A 159 -20.52 -14.48 -2.92
CA LYS A 159 -20.07 -14.41 -1.51
C LYS A 159 -18.91 -15.36 -1.18
N GLU A 160 -18.73 -16.39 -1.99
CA GLU A 160 -17.71 -17.43 -1.81
C GLU A 160 -16.30 -17.04 -2.36
N VAL A 161 -16.21 -16.05 -3.25
CA VAL A 161 -14.95 -15.68 -3.96
C VAL A 161 -13.99 -14.84 -3.12
N GLY A 162 -14.27 -14.61 -1.84
CA GLY A 162 -13.43 -13.82 -0.96
C GLY A 162 -14.06 -12.47 -0.59
N LYS A 163 -13.57 -11.88 0.51
CA LYS A 163 -14.24 -10.74 1.17
C LYS A 163 -13.54 -9.40 0.94
N GLY A 164 -12.86 -9.17 -0.18
CA GLY A 164 -12.10 -7.94 -0.36
C GLY A 164 -11.91 -7.49 -1.79
N ASP A 165 -11.39 -6.28 -1.94
CA ASP A 165 -11.01 -5.66 -3.21
C ASP A 165 -10.04 -6.53 -4.03
N GLN A 166 -9.12 -7.23 -3.38
CA GLN A 166 -8.19 -8.13 -4.07
C GLN A 166 -8.91 -9.29 -4.75
N ALA A 167 -9.87 -9.93 -4.08
CA ALA A 167 -10.64 -11.03 -4.67
C ALA A 167 -11.47 -10.55 -5.88
N PHE A 168 -12.03 -9.32 -5.80
CA PHE A 168 -12.69 -8.69 -6.94
C PHE A 168 -11.73 -8.51 -8.11
N LEU A 169 -10.54 -7.96 -7.86
CA LEU A 169 -9.55 -7.72 -8.91
C LEU A 169 -9.05 -9.03 -9.54
N HIS A 170 -8.92 -10.12 -8.76
CA HIS A 170 -8.60 -11.44 -9.30
C HIS A 170 -9.68 -11.95 -10.28
N GLN A 171 -10.94 -11.77 -9.94
CA GLN A 171 -12.04 -12.16 -10.82
C GLN A 171 -12.12 -11.27 -12.06
N TYR A 172 -11.91 -9.97 -11.88
CA TYR A 172 -11.98 -8.99 -12.97
C TYR A 172 -10.81 -9.12 -13.96
N TYR A 173 -9.61 -9.43 -13.47
CA TYR A 173 -8.38 -9.66 -14.24
C TYR A 173 -7.93 -11.11 -14.13
N ASN A 174 -8.83 -12.05 -14.43
CA ASN A 174 -8.65 -13.48 -14.22
C ASN A 174 -7.47 -14.10 -14.99
N ASP A 175 -7.00 -13.44 -16.03
CA ASP A 175 -5.84 -13.85 -16.85
C ASP A 175 -4.52 -13.16 -16.45
N TRP A 176 -4.54 -12.30 -15.41
CA TRP A 176 -3.37 -11.52 -15.00
C TRP A 176 -2.16 -12.42 -14.64
N SER A 177 -2.38 -13.56 -14.03
CA SER A 177 -1.32 -14.50 -13.63
C SER A 177 -0.53 -15.07 -14.82
N GLU A 178 -1.11 -15.04 -16.03
CA GLU A 178 -0.49 -15.50 -17.26
C GLU A 178 0.35 -14.41 -17.94
N LYS A 179 0.06 -13.13 -17.65
CA LYS A 179 0.70 -11.93 -18.21
C LYS A 179 1.99 -11.61 -17.46
N LYS A 180 3.05 -12.41 -17.70
CA LYS A 180 4.34 -12.32 -16.98
C LYS A 180 5.03 -10.95 -17.06
N ASP A 181 4.77 -10.20 -18.11
CA ASP A 181 5.29 -8.85 -18.35
C ASP A 181 4.66 -7.78 -17.43
N LEU A 182 3.59 -8.13 -16.71
CA LEU A 182 2.97 -7.32 -15.66
C LEU A 182 3.50 -7.64 -14.25
N HIS A 183 4.28 -8.72 -14.11
CA HIS A 183 4.76 -9.15 -12.80
C HIS A 183 5.99 -8.36 -12.38
N LEU A 184 5.86 -7.63 -11.27
CA LEU A 184 6.97 -6.92 -10.64
C LEU A 184 7.76 -7.86 -9.71
N PRO A 185 9.07 -7.66 -9.53
CA PRO A 185 9.84 -8.33 -8.50
C PRO A 185 9.27 -8.07 -7.10
N HIS A 186 9.33 -9.07 -6.23
CA HIS A 186 8.78 -8.96 -4.87
C HIS A 186 9.44 -7.88 -3.99
N ILE A 187 10.63 -7.38 -4.35
CA ILE A 187 11.26 -6.25 -3.64
C ILE A 187 10.36 -5.03 -3.53
N TYR A 188 9.36 -4.89 -4.42
CA TYR A 188 8.38 -3.80 -4.40
C TYR A 188 7.17 -4.06 -3.49
N ASN A 189 7.03 -5.27 -2.92
CA ASN A 189 5.91 -5.59 -2.05
C ASN A 189 6.25 -6.81 -1.16
N ILE A 190 7.25 -6.65 -0.29
CA ILE A 190 7.65 -7.71 0.64
C ILE A 190 6.74 -7.72 1.86
N PHE A 191 6.20 -8.87 2.18
CA PHE A 191 5.39 -9.06 3.39
C PHE A 191 6.28 -9.19 4.62
N ASP A 192 6.04 -8.35 5.62
CA ASP A 192 6.85 -8.28 6.85
C ASP A 192 6.99 -9.63 7.56
N ILE A 193 5.91 -10.41 7.64
CA ILE A 193 5.88 -11.72 8.31
C ILE A 193 6.59 -12.84 7.52
N HIS A 194 6.98 -12.59 6.27
CA HIS A 194 7.62 -13.58 5.40
C HIS A 194 9.07 -13.21 5.01
N LEU A 195 9.66 -12.20 5.64
CA LEU A 195 11.02 -11.72 5.31
C LEU A 195 12.07 -12.81 5.29
N LYS A 196 12.04 -13.71 6.27
CA LYS A 196 12.96 -14.86 6.33
C LYS A 196 12.86 -15.77 5.10
N GLY A 197 11.65 -15.96 4.60
CA GLY A 197 11.40 -16.72 3.37
C GLY A 197 11.95 -16.02 2.14
N TYR A 198 11.68 -14.72 1.98
CA TYR A 198 12.23 -13.91 0.88
C TYR A 198 13.75 -13.90 0.85
N LYS A 199 14.39 -13.75 2.02
CA LYS A 199 15.85 -13.84 2.12
C LYS A 199 16.36 -15.21 1.70
N LYS A 200 15.76 -16.29 2.19
CA LYS A 200 16.17 -17.66 1.89
C LYS A 200 16.01 -18.00 0.40
N HIS A 201 14.89 -17.62 -0.22
CA HIS A 201 14.56 -18.02 -1.59
C HIS A 201 15.14 -17.10 -2.67
N PHE A 202 15.23 -15.79 -2.39
CA PHE A 202 15.64 -14.78 -3.38
C PHE A 202 16.90 -14.02 -3.00
N GLY A 203 17.41 -14.17 -1.75
CA GLY A 203 18.53 -13.39 -1.24
C GLY A 203 18.17 -11.94 -0.94
N TYR A 204 16.86 -11.60 -0.84
CA TYR A 204 16.43 -10.24 -0.56
C TYR A 204 16.82 -9.80 0.85
N TYR A 205 17.16 -8.53 0.98
CA TYR A 205 17.56 -7.95 2.25
C TYR A 205 17.04 -6.53 2.42
N ILE A 206 16.82 -6.14 3.68
CA ILE A 206 16.53 -4.75 4.05
C ILE A 206 17.87 -4.08 4.34
N ASP A 207 18.18 -3.02 3.59
CA ASP A 207 19.35 -2.20 3.89
C ASP A 207 19.11 -1.42 5.19
N LYS A 208 19.99 -1.62 6.17
CA LYS A 208 19.94 -0.90 7.46
C LYS A 208 20.35 0.55 7.31
N ASN A 209 21.19 0.85 6.32
CA ASN A 209 21.67 2.18 6.00
C ASN A 209 20.77 2.79 4.89
N ILE A 210 19.53 3.14 5.25
CA ILE A 210 18.61 3.84 4.34
C ILE A 210 19.17 5.23 4.11
N GLN A 211 20.12 5.36 3.19
CA GLN A 211 20.69 6.64 2.79
C GLN A 211 19.78 7.27 1.75
N LYS A 212 19.47 8.55 1.95
CA LYS A 212 18.55 9.35 1.14
C LYS A 212 18.93 9.49 -0.34
N ASN A 213 20.04 8.96 -0.83
CA ASN A 213 20.49 9.14 -2.22
C ASN A 213 21.38 7.99 -2.75
N ASN A 214 21.26 6.78 -2.25
CA ASN A 214 22.00 5.68 -2.84
C ASN A 214 21.26 5.18 -4.10
N ASN A 215 21.52 5.83 -5.25
CA ASN A 215 20.96 5.49 -6.56
C ASN A 215 21.57 4.21 -7.16
N ASN A 216 22.44 3.50 -6.43
CA ASN A 216 22.95 2.22 -6.91
C ASN A 216 21.80 1.22 -6.95
N TYR A 217 21.41 0.84 -8.16
CA TYR A 217 20.43 -0.21 -8.37
C TYR A 217 20.96 -1.53 -7.81
N ASP A 218 20.17 -2.15 -6.95
CA ASP A 218 20.42 -3.50 -6.44
C ASP A 218 19.10 -4.27 -6.47
N GLU A 219 19.04 -5.27 -7.32
CA GLU A 219 17.85 -6.09 -7.56
C GLU A 219 17.39 -6.93 -6.36
N LYS A 220 18.26 -7.06 -5.35
CA LYS A 220 17.96 -7.82 -4.11
C LYS A 220 17.59 -6.92 -2.94
N ARG A 221 17.79 -5.62 -3.07
CA ARG A 221 17.48 -4.65 -2.03
C ARG A 221 15.98 -4.36 -1.98
N VAL A 222 15.37 -4.63 -0.83
CA VAL A 222 13.95 -4.39 -0.58
C VAL A 222 13.62 -2.90 -0.72
N LYS A 223 12.65 -2.58 -1.56
CA LYS A 223 12.18 -1.21 -1.77
C LYS A 223 10.93 -0.87 -1.00
N ILE A 224 10.02 -1.82 -0.80
CA ILE A 224 8.77 -1.64 -0.08
C ILE A 224 8.52 -2.80 0.86
N VAL A 225 8.15 -2.49 2.11
CA VAL A 225 7.66 -3.46 3.09
C VAL A 225 6.16 -3.25 3.29
N HIS A 226 5.38 -4.33 3.19
CA HIS A 226 3.95 -4.38 3.39
C HIS A 226 3.62 -5.14 4.67
N TYR A 227 2.98 -4.49 5.62
CA TYR A 227 2.63 -5.05 6.93
C TYR A 227 1.27 -5.74 6.84
N ILE A 228 1.29 -6.98 6.30
CA ILE A 228 0.08 -7.77 6.15
C ILE A 228 -0.41 -8.34 7.49
N GLY A 229 -1.61 -8.94 7.50
CA GLY A 229 -2.18 -9.52 8.70
C GLY A 229 -3.06 -8.57 9.51
N GLN A 230 -3.64 -9.10 10.59
CA GLN A 230 -4.63 -8.37 11.40
C GLN A 230 -4.00 -7.38 12.38
N LYS A 231 -2.89 -7.77 13.02
CA LYS A 231 -2.14 -6.91 13.93
C LYS A 231 -1.16 -6.06 13.13
N LYS A 232 -1.43 -4.77 13.06
CA LYS A 232 -0.56 -3.80 12.39
C LYS A 232 0.50 -3.24 13.35
N PRO A 233 1.64 -2.72 12.85
CA PRO A 233 2.70 -2.18 13.72
C PRO A 233 2.21 -1.12 14.72
N TRP A 234 1.22 -0.31 14.35
CA TRP A 234 0.67 0.71 15.24
C TRP A 234 -0.16 0.16 16.40
N HIS A 235 -0.58 -1.11 16.34
CA HIS A 235 -1.22 -1.81 17.46
C HIS A 235 -0.22 -2.47 18.41
N MET A 236 1.08 -2.51 18.03
CA MET A 236 2.12 -3.31 18.70
C MET A 236 3.34 -2.49 19.12
N ILE A 237 3.24 -1.15 19.18
CA ILE A 237 4.39 -0.26 19.39
C ILE A 237 5.19 -0.63 20.64
N GLU A 238 4.52 -0.91 21.75
CA GLU A 238 5.19 -1.26 23.01
C GLU A 238 5.84 -2.64 22.94
N GLU A 239 5.20 -3.60 22.32
CA GLU A 239 5.79 -4.93 22.07
C GLU A 239 7.03 -4.83 21.17
N ILE A 240 6.96 -4.06 20.07
CA ILE A 240 8.06 -3.88 19.13
C ILE A 240 9.30 -3.30 19.81
N LYS A 241 9.12 -2.39 20.79
CA LYS A 241 10.24 -1.77 21.54
C LYS A 241 11.05 -2.78 22.35
N THR A 242 10.43 -3.86 22.83
CA THR A 242 11.08 -4.87 23.69
C THR A 242 11.79 -5.97 22.89
N LYS A 243 11.56 -6.08 21.57
CA LYS A 243 12.13 -7.13 20.74
C LYS A 243 13.57 -6.82 20.33
N THR A 244 14.37 -7.87 20.17
CA THR A 244 15.75 -7.76 19.66
C THR A 244 15.76 -7.60 18.14
N ASP A 245 16.90 -7.17 17.56
CA ASP A 245 17.09 -7.07 16.11
C ASP A 245 17.51 -8.41 15.47
N ALA A 246 17.50 -9.49 16.23
CA ALA A 246 17.91 -10.81 15.75
C ALA A 246 16.89 -11.41 14.75
N ASP A 247 15.63 -10.98 14.80
CA ASP A 247 14.55 -11.43 13.92
C ASP A 247 14.22 -10.34 12.89
N GLU A 248 14.22 -10.73 11.61
CA GLU A 248 14.00 -9.84 10.47
C GLU A 248 12.58 -9.23 10.45
N GLU A 249 11.58 -9.97 10.93
CA GLU A 249 10.21 -9.46 11.06
C GLU A 249 10.16 -8.28 12.04
N TRP A 250 10.83 -8.40 13.18
CA TRP A 250 10.90 -7.31 14.15
C TRP A 250 11.75 -6.14 13.66
N GLN A 251 12.79 -6.40 12.86
CA GLN A 251 13.53 -5.33 12.18
C GLN A 251 12.62 -4.50 11.28
N ALA A 252 11.78 -5.15 10.46
CA ALA A 252 10.83 -4.46 9.61
C ALA A 252 9.81 -3.63 10.42
N LYS A 253 9.26 -4.21 11.50
CA LYS A 253 8.33 -3.49 12.38
C LYS A 253 8.99 -2.30 13.09
N LYS A 254 10.26 -2.41 13.48
CA LYS A 254 11.02 -1.27 14.04
C LYS A 254 11.24 -0.15 13.04
N LEU A 255 11.41 -0.46 11.74
CA LEU A 255 11.47 0.56 10.70
C LEU A 255 10.15 1.35 10.62
N TRP A 256 9.01 0.67 10.70
CA TRP A 256 7.72 1.36 10.77
C TRP A 256 7.63 2.28 11.99
N VAL A 257 8.04 1.81 13.18
CA VAL A 257 8.05 2.62 14.40
C VAL A 257 8.95 3.86 14.27
N LYS A 258 10.07 3.76 13.54
CA LYS A 258 10.93 4.92 13.22
C LYS A 258 10.13 5.97 12.46
N TYR A 259 9.51 5.62 11.33
CA TYR A 259 8.69 6.55 10.55
C TYR A 259 7.51 7.12 11.32
N TYR A 260 6.86 6.32 12.16
CA TYR A 260 5.81 6.79 13.07
C TYR A 260 6.32 7.88 14.03
N LYS A 261 7.51 7.71 14.64
CA LYS A 261 8.12 8.72 15.50
C LYS A 261 8.46 10.00 14.73
N ASP A 262 8.98 9.86 13.52
CA ASP A 262 9.31 10.99 12.64
C ASP A 262 8.05 11.78 12.25
N VAL A 263 6.95 11.10 11.92
CA VAL A 263 5.63 11.70 11.69
C VAL A 263 5.16 12.47 12.92
N LYS A 264 5.18 11.84 14.11
CA LYS A 264 4.73 12.52 15.36
C LYS A 264 5.56 13.75 15.68
N LYS A 265 6.87 13.72 15.40
CA LYS A 265 7.74 14.90 15.53
C LYS A 265 7.33 15.98 14.55
N GLN A 266 7.17 15.65 13.27
CA GLN A 266 6.79 16.61 12.23
C GLN A 266 5.43 17.27 12.52
N LEU A 267 4.42 16.49 12.96
CA LEU A 267 3.11 17.03 13.33
C LEU A 267 3.22 18.05 14.49
N ARG A 268 4.01 17.73 15.53
CA ARG A 268 4.25 18.69 16.64
C ARG A 268 4.95 19.96 16.17
N ASP A 269 5.92 19.83 15.27
CA ASP A 269 6.66 20.99 14.76
C ASP A 269 5.77 21.87 13.86
N ASN A 270 4.84 21.28 13.12
CA ASN A 270 3.87 21.99 12.28
C ASN A 270 2.79 22.73 13.11
N LEU A 271 2.42 22.19 14.28
CA LEU A 271 1.47 22.87 15.20
C LEU A 271 2.05 24.09 15.93
N LYS A 272 3.38 24.24 15.94
CA LYS A 272 4.07 25.38 16.57
C LYS A 272 4.28 26.56 15.62
N LYS A 273 4.01 26.37 14.35
CA LYS A 273 4.09 27.40 13.29
C LYS A 273 2.74 28.02 12.98
#